data_7e3dfd2d225afe384dd10dd624898630
#
_entry.id   7e3dfd2d225afe384dd10dd624898630
#
_cell.length_a   1.000
_cell.length_b   1.000
_cell.length_c   1.000
_cell.angle_alpha   90.00
_cell.angle_beta   90.00
_cell.angle_gamma   90.00
#
_symmetry.space_group_name_H-M   'P 1'
#
loop_
_entity.id
_entity.type
_entity.pdbx_description
1 polymer ?
#
loop_
_entity_poly.entity_id
_entity_poly.type
_entity_poly.pdbx_seq_one_letter_code
_entity_poly.pdbx_strand_id
1 'polypeptide(L)'
;MAIVAYLKPVCGWSAGVREVFATYGLEYEEKLINDPDIYAEMVQKSGQPLSPCVEIDGIMLKDVSGGEVEDYLIKNDMVRVYDRQGPARTRELA
;
A
#
# COMPACT_ATOMS: atom_id res chain seq x y z
N MET A 1 -8.59 -7.32 7.95
CA MET A 1 -8.14 -6.91 6.58
C MET A 1 -6.75 -7.46 6.36
N ALA A 2 -6.57 -8.25 5.31
CA ALA A 2 -5.29 -8.87 5.00
C ALA A 2 -4.64 -8.12 3.84
N ILE A 3 -3.47 -7.53 4.08
CA ILE A 3 -2.76 -6.70 3.11
C ILE A 3 -1.38 -7.28 2.86
N VAL A 4 -1.03 -7.45 1.58
CA VAL A 4 0.31 -7.81 1.16
C VAL A 4 0.79 -6.75 0.16
N ALA A 5 1.92 -6.14 0.43
CA ALA A 5 2.44 -5.06 -0.42
C ALA A 5 3.78 -5.45 -1.03
N TYR A 6 3.87 -5.43 -2.35
CA TYR A 6 5.09 -5.72 -3.10
C TYR A 6 5.75 -4.39 -3.41
N LEU A 7 6.86 -4.11 -2.74
CA LEU A 7 7.47 -2.79 -2.72
C LEU A 7 8.97 -2.87 -3.00
N LYS A 8 9.55 -1.74 -3.39
CA LYS A 8 11.00 -1.60 -3.49
C LYS A 8 11.56 -1.04 -2.19
N PRO A 9 12.79 -1.41 -1.83
CA PRO A 9 13.41 -0.86 -0.61
C PRO A 9 13.54 0.66 -0.65
N VAL A 10 13.92 1.21 -1.81
CA VAL A 10 14.09 2.65 -2.00
C VAL A 10 13.36 3.06 -3.26
N CYS A 11 12.21 3.71 -3.10
CA CYS A 11 11.39 4.15 -4.23
C CYS A 11 10.31 5.08 -3.70
N GLY A 12 10.13 6.23 -4.35
CA GLY A 12 9.13 7.19 -3.92
C GLY A 12 7.70 6.64 -3.93
N TRP A 13 7.38 5.86 -4.95
CA TRP A 13 6.05 5.26 -5.04
C TRP A 13 5.82 4.24 -3.92
N SER A 14 6.84 3.44 -3.61
CA SER A 14 6.75 2.49 -2.49
C SER A 14 6.66 3.21 -1.16
N ALA A 15 7.41 4.30 -0.99
CA ALA A 15 7.34 5.09 0.23
C ALA A 15 5.94 5.67 0.44
N GLY A 16 5.28 6.09 -0.63
CA GLY A 16 3.91 6.59 -0.55
C GLY A 16 2.94 5.55 -0.07
N VAL A 17 3.09 4.30 -0.53
CA VAL A 17 2.25 3.21 -0.07
C VAL A 17 2.48 2.93 1.41
N ARG A 18 3.75 2.88 1.84
CA ARG A 18 4.07 2.68 3.26
C ARG A 18 3.46 3.77 4.12
N GLU A 19 3.50 5.01 3.64
CA GLU A 19 2.97 6.14 4.37
C GLU A 19 1.46 6.03 4.58
N VAL A 20 0.73 5.58 3.58
CA VAL A 20 -0.72 5.38 3.69
C VAL A 20 -1.02 4.37 4.79
N PHE A 21 -0.32 3.24 4.80
CA PHE A 21 -0.55 2.24 5.83
C PHE A 21 -0.24 2.78 7.22
N ALA A 22 0.85 3.53 7.36
CA ALA A 22 1.21 4.14 8.64
C ALA A 22 0.18 5.17 9.07
N THR A 23 -0.31 5.95 8.12
CA THR A 23 -1.29 7.00 8.40
C THR A 23 -2.57 6.44 9.01
N TYR A 24 -3.01 5.28 8.55
CA TYR A 24 -4.23 4.66 9.05
C TYR A 24 -3.97 3.57 10.08
N GLY A 25 -2.71 3.37 10.47
CA GLY A 25 -2.37 2.37 11.47
C GLY A 25 -2.65 0.95 11.03
N LEU A 26 -2.47 0.65 9.74
CA LEU A 26 -2.78 -0.66 9.19
C LEU A 26 -1.57 -1.57 9.22
N GLU A 27 -1.79 -2.82 9.60
CA GLU A 27 -0.77 -3.85 9.52
C GLU A 27 -0.78 -4.47 8.13
N TYR A 28 0.40 -4.81 7.64
CA TYR A 28 0.51 -5.42 6.32
C TYR A 28 1.79 -6.23 6.23
N GLU A 29 1.80 -7.19 5.31
CA GLU A 29 3.00 -7.95 5.01
C GLU A 29 3.75 -7.24 3.88
N GLU A 30 5.00 -6.86 4.13
CA GLU A 30 5.83 -6.22 3.10
C GLU A 30 6.69 -7.27 2.42
N LYS A 31 6.61 -7.32 1.10
CA LYS A 31 7.46 -8.20 0.29
C LYS A 31 8.30 -7.35 -0.64
N LEU A 32 9.62 -7.44 -0.48
CA LEU A 32 10.55 -6.58 -1.22
C LEU A 32 10.93 -7.23 -2.55
N ILE A 33 10.65 -6.54 -3.63
CA ILE A 33 10.81 -7.09 -4.98
C ILE A 33 12.23 -7.03 -5.52
N ASN A 34 13.20 -6.54 -4.72
CA ASN A 34 14.59 -6.74 -5.05
C ASN A 34 15.02 -8.21 -4.88
N ASP A 35 14.19 -9.01 -4.19
CA ASP A 35 14.34 -10.45 -4.15
C ASP A 35 13.73 -11.02 -5.44
N PRO A 36 14.50 -11.76 -6.27
CA PRO A 36 13.98 -12.26 -7.54
C PRO A 36 12.77 -13.18 -7.40
N ASP A 37 12.68 -13.95 -6.34
CA ASP A 37 11.56 -14.85 -6.13
C ASP A 37 10.29 -14.05 -5.81
N ILE A 38 10.43 -12.99 -5.04
CA ILE A 38 9.30 -12.12 -4.70
C ILE A 38 8.87 -11.34 -5.94
N TYR A 39 9.81 -10.87 -6.73
CA TYR A 39 9.48 -10.19 -7.98
C TYR A 39 8.68 -11.12 -8.90
N ALA A 40 9.12 -12.36 -9.05
CA ALA A 40 8.42 -13.34 -9.88
C ALA A 40 7.00 -13.60 -9.35
N GLU A 41 6.86 -13.67 -8.03
CA GLU A 41 5.54 -13.85 -7.42
C GLU A 41 4.62 -12.67 -7.75
N MET A 42 5.12 -11.45 -7.64
CA MET A 42 4.35 -10.26 -7.97
C MET A 42 3.91 -10.28 -9.43
N VAL A 43 4.83 -10.60 -10.34
CA VAL A 43 4.51 -10.65 -11.77
C VAL A 43 3.44 -11.70 -12.04
N GLN A 44 3.57 -12.87 -11.43
CA GLN A 44 2.59 -13.92 -11.62
C GLN A 44 1.22 -13.53 -11.10
N LYS A 45 1.16 -12.93 -9.92
CA LYS A 45 -0.12 -12.58 -9.29
C LYS A 45 -0.78 -11.37 -9.95
N SER A 46 0.00 -10.40 -10.38
CA SER A 46 -0.53 -9.17 -10.96
C SER A 46 -0.65 -9.21 -12.47
N GLY A 47 0.08 -10.12 -13.12
CA GLY A 47 0.09 -10.23 -14.56
C GLY A 47 0.88 -9.14 -15.27
N GLN A 48 1.74 -8.41 -14.55
CA GLN A 48 2.51 -7.31 -15.13
C GLN A 48 3.72 -7.01 -14.22
N PRO A 49 4.78 -6.35 -14.72
CA PRO A 49 6.04 -6.20 -13.99
C PRO A 49 6.18 -4.93 -13.17
N LEU A 50 5.23 -4.04 -13.17
CA LEU A 50 5.37 -2.75 -12.51
C LEU A 50 4.94 -2.81 -11.05
N SER A 51 5.56 -1.98 -10.23
CA SER A 51 5.28 -1.89 -8.79
C SER A 51 5.05 -0.43 -8.41
N PRO A 52 4.45 -0.17 -7.27
CA PRO A 52 3.96 -1.10 -6.24
C PRO A 52 2.72 -1.89 -6.66
N CYS A 53 2.63 -3.11 -6.11
CA CYS A 53 1.40 -3.89 -6.18
C CYS A 53 0.93 -4.17 -4.76
N VAL A 54 -0.36 -4.03 -4.51
CA VAL A 54 -0.92 -4.22 -3.17
C VAL A 54 -2.12 -5.14 -3.26
N GLU A 55 -2.07 -6.23 -2.53
CA GLU A 55 -3.19 -7.16 -2.47
C GLU A 55 -3.95 -6.93 -1.17
N ILE A 56 -5.23 -6.64 -1.29
CA ILE A 56 -6.09 -6.35 -0.15
C ILE A 56 -7.25 -7.34 -0.16
N ASP A 57 -7.28 -8.20 0.85
CA ASP A 57 -8.32 -9.23 0.99
C ASP A 57 -8.50 -10.02 -0.31
N GLY A 58 -7.40 -10.37 -0.96
CA GLY A 58 -7.40 -11.17 -2.17
C GLY A 58 -7.54 -10.39 -3.47
N ILE A 59 -7.78 -9.09 -3.41
CA ILE A 59 -7.90 -8.23 -4.60
C ILE A 59 -6.55 -7.56 -4.86
N MET A 60 -5.99 -7.80 -6.03
CA MET A 60 -4.70 -7.27 -6.41
C MET A 60 -4.83 -5.90 -7.08
N LEU A 61 -4.25 -4.89 -6.44
CA LEU A 61 -4.11 -3.56 -7.04
C LEU A 61 -2.76 -3.50 -7.72
N LYS A 62 -2.76 -3.25 -9.03
CA LYS A 62 -1.56 -3.33 -9.87
C LYS A 62 -1.00 -1.96 -10.14
N ASP A 63 0.32 -1.81 -9.94
CA ASP A 63 1.02 -0.58 -10.30
C ASP A 63 0.31 0.65 -9.74
N VAL A 64 0.15 0.66 -8.41
CA VAL A 64 -0.60 1.71 -7.74
C VAL A 64 0.31 2.60 -6.91
N SER A 65 -0.10 3.87 -6.80
CA SER A 65 0.53 4.83 -5.89
C SER A 65 -0.14 4.77 -4.51
N GLY A 66 0.48 5.44 -3.52
CA GLY A 66 -0.13 5.55 -2.22
C GLY A 66 -1.51 6.19 -2.26
N GLY A 67 -1.66 7.24 -3.07
CA GLY A 67 -2.95 7.90 -3.21
C GLY A 67 -4.02 6.98 -3.78
N GLU A 68 -3.65 6.14 -4.73
CA GLU A 68 -4.59 5.18 -5.30
C GLU A 68 -4.97 4.11 -4.29
N VAL A 69 -4.02 3.67 -3.47
CA VAL A 69 -4.32 2.71 -2.40
C VAL A 69 -5.26 3.35 -1.38
N GLU A 70 -4.99 4.58 -1.00
CA GLU A 70 -5.85 5.29 -0.05
C GLU A 70 -7.27 5.44 -0.59
N ASP A 71 -7.39 5.82 -1.86
CA ASP A 71 -8.70 5.96 -2.48
C ASP A 71 -9.47 4.64 -2.49
N TYR A 72 -8.77 3.55 -2.77
CA TYR A 72 -9.40 2.23 -2.75
C TYR A 72 -9.92 1.89 -1.36
N LEU A 73 -9.11 2.14 -0.34
CA LEU A 73 -9.49 1.83 1.04
C LEU A 73 -10.71 2.65 1.48
N ILE A 74 -10.72 3.93 1.14
CA ILE A 74 -11.84 4.81 1.50
C ILE A 74 -13.11 4.41 0.74
N LYS A 75 -12.97 4.18 -0.55
CA LYS A 75 -14.10 3.88 -1.42
C LYS A 75 -14.79 2.59 -1.03
N ASN A 76 -14.03 1.65 -0.49
CA ASN A 76 -14.56 0.36 -0.07
C ASN A 76 -14.86 0.30 1.43
N ASP A 77 -14.91 1.44 2.09
CA ASP A 77 -15.25 1.57 3.51
C ASP A 77 -14.32 0.78 4.43
N MET A 78 -13.08 0.57 4.00
CA MET A 78 -12.10 -0.16 4.81
C MET A 78 -11.41 0.75 5.81
N VAL A 79 -11.29 2.03 5.47
CA VAL A 79 -10.81 3.08 6.38
C VAL A 79 -11.65 4.32 6.18
N ARG A 80 -11.56 5.27 7.12
CA ARG A 80 -12.24 6.55 7.01
C ARG A 80 -11.23 7.67 7.13
N VAL A 81 -11.48 8.77 6.44
CA VAL A 81 -10.55 9.89 6.43
C VAL A 81 -10.25 10.36 7.86
N TYR A 82 -11.24 10.37 8.73
CA TYR A 82 -11.04 10.85 10.10
C TYR A 82 -10.28 9.84 10.97
N ASP A 83 -10.01 8.65 10.46
CA ASP A 83 -9.19 7.67 11.17
C ASP A 83 -7.70 7.87 10.88
N ARG A 84 -7.34 8.84 10.06
CA ARG A 84 -5.94 9.10 9.73
C ARG A 84 -5.17 9.44 10.98
N GLN A 85 -3.96 8.88 11.08
CA GLN A 85 -3.03 9.13 12.15
C GLN A 85 -1.74 9.65 11.54
N GLY A 86 -0.80 10.07 12.37
CA GLY A 86 0.48 10.54 11.89
C GLY A 86 0.59 12.06 11.89
N PRO A 87 1.72 12.59 11.40
CA PRO A 87 2.05 14.01 11.58
C PRO A 87 1.03 14.96 10.96
N ALA A 88 0.45 14.56 9.85
CA ALA A 88 -0.50 15.43 9.16
C ALA A 88 -1.72 15.74 9.98
N ARG A 89 -2.05 14.89 10.93
CA ARG A 89 -3.25 15.08 11.74
C ARG A 89 -3.07 16.07 12.87
N THR A 90 -1.86 16.17 13.34
CA THR A 90 -1.61 17.01 14.51
C THR A 90 -1.96 18.45 14.28
N ARG A 91 -1.84 18.90 13.06
CA ARG A 91 -2.15 20.28 12.74
C ARG A 91 -3.61 20.62 12.91
N GLU A 92 -4.43 19.64 12.77
CA GLU A 92 -5.86 19.84 12.83
C GLU A 92 -6.35 20.13 14.23
N LEU A 93 -5.49 19.84 15.17
CA LEU A 93 -5.81 20.08 16.56
C LEU A 93 -5.68 21.53 16.94
N ALA A 94 -5.03 22.28 16.10
CA ALA A 94 -4.84 23.69 16.35
C ALA A 94 -6.12 24.47 16.17
#